data_17125c0bad45b70812370689a61abada
#
_entry.id   17125c0bad45b70812370689a61abada
#
_cell.length_a   1.000
_cell.length_b   1.000
_cell.length_c   1.000
_cell.angle_alpha   90.00
_cell.angle_beta   90.00
_cell.angle_gamma   90.00
#
_symmetry.space_group_name_H-M   'P 1'
#
loop_
_entity.id
_entity.type
_entity.pdbx_description
1 polymer ?
#
loop_
_entity_poly.entity_id
_entity_poly.type
_entity_poly.pdbx_seq_one_letter_code
_entity_poly.pdbx_strand_id
1 'polypeptide(L)'
;RVERQSQVQNYVLPIQAFLKDQTQSPFDVLGFVPYRPEIPAVVFKLSEDGAAIRQGMKEGDKIVAINQVPMKDWFDVVDVVQKSPEKLLAMDVLRKGQIVHLKVMPQGKRDNMGQVTGMLGVQAQTGQVNIPAEYKQTIQYNPAEAAVMAVEKTGQISAMILNSMVKMVRGLIGLDNLSGPITIAKVAGQSAEMGWQTFIS
;
A
#
# COMPACT_ATOMS: atom_id res chain seq x y z
N ARG A 1 17.50 -15.77 9.57
CA ARG A 1 16.90 -16.88 10.35
C ARG A 1 15.48 -17.07 9.88
N VAL A 2 15.13 -18.26 9.42
CA VAL A 2 13.78 -18.61 8.91
C VAL A 2 13.29 -19.81 9.70
N GLU A 3 12.07 -19.77 10.19
CA GLU A 3 11.41 -20.89 10.84
C GLU A 3 10.43 -21.54 9.84
N ARG A 4 10.60 -22.83 9.63
CA ARG A 4 9.71 -23.63 8.78
C ARG A 4 9.36 -24.91 9.52
N GLN A 5 8.07 -25.16 9.77
CA GLN A 5 7.57 -26.36 10.47
C GLN A 5 8.31 -26.57 11.81
N SER A 6 8.43 -25.52 12.61
CA SER A 6 9.14 -25.49 13.92
C SER A 6 10.64 -25.78 13.84
N GLN A 7 11.23 -25.84 12.64
CA GLN A 7 12.67 -25.94 12.46
C GLN A 7 13.25 -24.59 12.05
N VAL A 8 14.26 -24.16 12.79
CA VAL A 8 14.97 -22.92 12.51
C VAL A 8 16.13 -23.17 11.57
N GLN A 9 16.11 -22.54 10.40
CA GLN A 9 17.18 -22.60 9.42
C GLN A 9 17.81 -21.23 9.25
N ASN A 10 19.15 -21.20 9.16
CA ASN A 10 19.89 -19.99 8.90
C ASN A 10 20.25 -19.93 7.42
N TYR A 11 19.80 -18.88 6.74
CA TYR A 11 20.17 -18.59 5.35
C TYR A 11 21.06 -17.37 5.30
N VAL A 12 22.12 -17.46 4.52
CA VAL A 12 22.98 -16.31 4.20
C VAL A 12 22.51 -15.78 2.85
N LEU A 13 21.99 -14.56 2.85
CA LEU A 13 21.54 -13.89 1.63
C LEU A 13 22.68 -13.05 1.05
N PRO A 14 23.03 -13.20 -0.24
CA PRO A 14 24.08 -12.43 -0.88
C PRO A 14 23.60 -11.00 -1.17
N ILE A 15 23.73 -10.11 -0.19
CA ILE A 15 23.26 -8.71 -0.28
C ILE A 15 24.12 -7.87 -1.24
N GLN A 16 25.30 -8.35 -1.63
CA GLN A 16 26.21 -7.60 -2.51
C GLN A 16 25.61 -7.26 -3.88
N ALA A 17 24.71 -8.10 -4.41
CA ALA A 17 24.01 -7.82 -5.66
C ALA A 17 22.99 -6.68 -5.51
N PHE A 18 22.36 -6.56 -4.34
CA PHE A 18 21.38 -5.54 -4.01
C PHE A 18 22.00 -4.14 -3.90
N LEU A 19 23.23 -4.03 -3.45
CA LEU A 19 23.92 -2.74 -3.27
C LEU A 19 24.39 -2.11 -4.59
N LYS A 20 24.38 -2.86 -5.69
CA LYS A 20 24.84 -2.38 -7.00
C LYS A 20 23.75 -1.66 -7.80
N ASP A 21 22.48 -2.03 -7.61
CA ASP A 21 21.36 -1.43 -8.33
C ASP A 21 20.23 -1.13 -7.36
N GLN A 22 20.14 0.15 -6.94
CA GLN A 22 19.11 0.63 -6.00
C GLN A 22 17.75 0.88 -6.69
N THR A 23 17.64 0.63 -8.00
CA THR A 23 16.38 0.82 -8.73
C THR A 23 15.46 -0.40 -8.64
N GLN A 24 15.99 -1.56 -8.28
CA GLN A 24 15.23 -2.80 -8.13
C GLN A 24 14.67 -2.95 -6.71
N SER A 25 13.48 -3.54 -6.63
CA SER A 25 12.89 -3.86 -5.33
C SER A 25 13.78 -4.84 -4.56
N PRO A 26 14.06 -4.59 -3.26
CA PRO A 26 14.81 -5.52 -2.41
C PRO A 26 14.22 -6.94 -2.41
N PHE A 27 12.91 -7.03 -2.51
CA PHE A 27 12.19 -8.31 -2.50
C PHE A 27 12.42 -9.13 -3.77
N ASP A 28 12.47 -8.45 -4.93
CA ASP A 28 12.73 -9.11 -6.22
C ASP A 28 14.16 -9.65 -6.28
N VAL A 29 15.13 -8.85 -5.81
CA VAL A 29 16.55 -9.26 -5.78
C VAL A 29 16.79 -10.39 -4.78
N LEU A 30 16.12 -10.38 -3.66
CA LEU A 30 16.24 -11.41 -2.62
C LEU A 30 15.40 -12.65 -2.89
N GLY A 31 14.51 -12.61 -3.88
CA GLY A 31 13.69 -13.74 -4.31
C GLY A 31 12.65 -14.18 -3.30
N PHE A 32 12.14 -13.27 -2.46
CA PHE A 32 11.02 -13.58 -1.58
C PHE A 32 9.91 -12.54 -1.72
N VAL A 33 8.68 -13.00 -1.59
CA VAL A 33 7.49 -12.16 -1.62
C VAL A 33 6.94 -12.06 -0.19
N PRO A 34 6.79 -10.85 0.36
CA PRO A 34 6.14 -10.69 1.66
C PRO A 34 4.73 -11.29 1.64
N TYR A 35 4.31 -11.89 2.75
CA TYR A 35 2.92 -12.30 2.88
C TYR A 35 2.02 -11.09 2.66
N ARG A 36 1.10 -11.23 1.72
CA ARG A 36 0.12 -10.21 1.39
C ARG A 36 -1.26 -10.81 1.67
N PRO A 37 -2.00 -10.28 2.64
CA PRO A 37 -3.34 -10.77 2.91
C PRO A 37 -4.22 -10.53 1.68
N GLU A 38 -5.06 -11.51 1.32
CA GLU A 38 -6.01 -11.39 0.25
C GLU A 38 -7.08 -10.36 0.63
N ILE A 39 -7.22 -9.31 -0.16
CA ILE A 39 -8.26 -8.31 -0.02
C ILE A 39 -9.29 -8.59 -1.10
N PRO A 40 -10.55 -8.91 -0.74
CA PRO A 40 -11.59 -9.15 -1.72
C PRO A 40 -11.71 -7.98 -2.72
N ALA A 41 -11.87 -8.29 -4.01
CA ALA A 41 -12.05 -7.29 -5.06
C ALA A 41 -13.46 -6.69 -5.02
N VAL A 42 -13.87 -6.16 -3.86
CA VAL A 42 -15.18 -5.56 -3.61
C VAL A 42 -15.04 -4.06 -3.45
N VAL A 43 -15.85 -3.31 -4.20
CA VAL A 43 -15.94 -1.86 -4.13
C VAL A 43 -16.62 -1.46 -2.83
N PHE A 44 -15.91 -0.80 -1.93
CA PHE A 44 -16.45 -0.31 -0.68
C PHE A 44 -16.99 1.11 -0.82
N LYS A 45 -16.18 2.00 -1.40
CA LYS A 45 -16.54 3.39 -1.59
C LYS A 45 -16.10 3.89 -2.95
N LEU A 46 -16.90 4.78 -3.54
CA LEU A 46 -16.59 5.45 -4.80
C LEU A 46 -16.32 6.93 -4.54
N SER A 47 -15.30 7.46 -5.19
CA SER A 47 -15.04 8.89 -5.21
C SER A 47 -16.08 9.58 -6.09
N GLU A 48 -16.66 10.69 -5.63
CA GLU A 48 -17.68 11.46 -6.37
C GLU A 48 -17.19 11.89 -7.76
N ASP A 49 -15.90 12.26 -7.86
CA ASP A 49 -15.24 12.63 -9.11
C ASP A 49 -14.55 11.46 -9.82
N GLY A 50 -14.74 10.23 -9.33
CA GLY A 50 -14.09 9.03 -9.85
C GLY A 50 -14.60 8.62 -11.24
N ALA A 51 -13.72 8.03 -12.04
CA ALA A 51 -14.11 7.48 -13.34
C ALA A 51 -15.14 6.35 -13.18
N ALA A 52 -15.00 5.53 -12.14
CA ALA A 52 -15.83 4.36 -11.90
C ALA A 52 -17.31 4.72 -11.67
N ILE A 53 -17.59 5.72 -10.84
CA ILE A 53 -18.98 6.12 -10.55
C ILE A 53 -19.68 6.66 -11.81
N ARG A 54 -18.98 7.47 -12.61
CA ARG A 54 -19.52 8.03 -13.85
C ARG A 54 -19.84 6.96 -14.90
N GLN A 55 -19.22 5.80 -14.78
CA GLN A 55 -19.34 4.70 -15.74
C GLN A 55 -20.18 3.53 -15.20
N GLY A 56 -20.98 3.81 -14.14
CA GLY A 56 -22.01 2.92 -13.65
C GLY A 56 -21.58 1.87 -12.62
N MET A 57 -20.34 1.96 -12.10
CA MET A 57 -19.92 1.14 -10.97
C MET A 57 -20.65 1.57 -9.69
N LYS A 58 -20.93 0.63 -8.81
CA LYS A 58 -21.65 0.87 -7.55
C LYS A 58 -20.91 0.26 -6.36
N GLU A 59 -21.19 0.80 -5.19
CA GLU A 59 -20.72 0.21 -3.93
C GLU A 59 -21.32 -1.19 -3.77
N GLY A 60 -20.49 -2.11 -3.28
CA GLY A 60 -20.83 -3.53 -3.16
C GLY A 60 -20.57 -4.36 -4.43
N ASP A 61 -20.17 -3.76 -5.55
CA ASP A 61 -19.76 -4.53 -6.74
C ASP A 61 -18.53 -5.35 -6.44
N LYS A 62 -18.57 -6.64 -6.71
CA LYS A 62 -17.36 -7.49 -6.67
C LYS A 62 -16.82 -7.62 -8.09
N ILE A 63 -15.61 -7.12 -8.33
CA ILE A 63 -14.95 -7.24 -9.63
C ILE A 63 -14.47 -8.68 -9.79
N VAL A 64 -14.99 -9.38 -10.79
CA VAL A 64 -14.68 -10.80 -11.01
C VAL A 64 -13.74 -11.01 -12.19
N ALA A 65 -13.79 -10.14 -13.20
CA ALA A 65 -12.85 -10.18 -14.32
C ALA A 65 -12.62 -8.80 -14.93
N ILE A 66 -11.45 -8.59 -15.53
CA ILE A 66 -11.11 -7.42 -16.35
C ILE A 66 -10.53 -7.91 -17.67
N ASN A 67 -11.10 -7.46 -18.80
CA ASN A 67 -10.73 -7.92 -20.14
C ASN A 67 -10.71 -9.46 -20.25
N GLN A 68 -11.72 -10.13 -19.67
CA GLN A 68 -11.86 -11.59 -19.61
C GLN A 68 -10.80 -12.30 -18.74
N VAL A 69 -9.91 -11.59 -18.07
CA VAL A 69 -8.95 -12.16 -17.12
C VAL A 69 -9.58 -12.14 -15.73
N PRO A 70 -9.71 -13.29 -15.05
CA PRO A 70 -10.28 -13.37 -13.70
C PRO A 70 -9.39 -12.61 -12.69
N MET A 71 -10.03 -11.86 -11.80
CA MET A 71 -9.38 -11.15 -10.69
C MET A 71 -9.52 -11.98 -9.42
N LYS A 72 -8.40 -12.31 -8.78
CA LYS A 72 -8.39 -13.09 -7.52
C LYS A 72 -8.64 -12.19 -6.33
N ASP A 73 -7.98 -11.06 -6.30
CA ASP A 73 -8.03 -10.11 -5.20
C ASP A 73 -8.01 -8.65 -5.70
N TRP A 74 -8.05 -7.72 -4.75
CA TRP A 74 -8.00 -6.30 -5.04
C TRP A 74 -6.68 -5.86 -5.69
N PHE A 75 -5.57 -6.51 -5.38
CA PHE A 75 -4.27 -6.14 -5.91
C PHE A 75 -4.16 -6.42 -7.41
N ASP A 76 -4.76 -7.53 -7.87
CA ASP A 76 -4.85 -7.81 -9.30
C ASP A 76 -5.60 -6.69 -10.04
N VAL A 77 -6.70 -6.21 -9.45
CA VAL A 77 -7.48 -5.09 -10.00
C VAL A 77 -6.64 -3.83 -10.07
N VAL A 78 -5.93 -3.49 -8.98
CA VAL A 78 -5.06 -2.30 -8.92
C VAL A 78 -3.96 -2.38 -9.96
N ASP A 79 -3.31 -3.54 -10.11
CA ASP A 79 -2.22 -3.73 -11.07
C ASP A 79 -2.67 -3.50 -12.52
N VAL A 80 -3.82 -4.07 -12.91
CA VAL A 80 -4.38 -3.88 -14.25
C VAL A 80 -4.80 -2.44 -14.48
N VAL A 81 -5.45 -1.82 -13.51
CA VAL A 81 -5.94 -0.44 -13.62
C VAL A 81 -4.78 0.55 -13.72
N GLN A 82 -3.75 0.42 -12.87
CA GLN A 82 -2.60 1.32 -12.89
C GLN A 82 -1.82 1.26 -14.21
N LYS A 83 -1.72 0.08 -14.82
CA LYS A 83 -1.05 -0.13 -16.11
C LYS A 83 -1.89 0.31 -17.33
N SER A 84 -3.13 0.72 -17.11
CA SER A 84 -4.08 1.03 -18.17
C SER A 84 -4.64 2.46 -18.08
N PRO A 85 -3.81 3.53 -17.96
CA PRO A 85 -4.31 4.89 -17.95
C PRO A 85 -4.99 5.20 -19.28
N GLU A 86 -6.19 5.80 -19.22
CA GLU A 86 -6.98 6.24 -20.38
C GLU A 86 -7.32 5.14 -21.41
N LYS A 87 -7.22 3.86 -20.98
CA LYS A 87 -7.62 2.71 -21.81
C LYS A 87 -8.96 2.18 -21.34
N LEU A 88 -9.83 1.84 -22.28
CA LEU A 88 -11.13 1.25 -21.99
C LEU A 88 -10.94 -0.19 -21.51
N LEU A 89 -11.40 -0.48 -20.30
CA LEU A 89 -11.39 -1.81 -19.69
C LEU A 89 -12.80 -2.39 -19.67
N ALA A 90 -12.96 -3.60 -20.18
CA ALA A 90 -14.18 -4.37 -20.01
C ALA A 90 -14.12 -5.05 -18.64
N MET A 91 -15.01 -4.65 -17.74
CA MET A 91 -15.09 -5.17 -16.37
C MET A 91 -16.34 -5.95 -16.15
N ASP A 92 -16.22 -7.18 -15.65
CA ASP A 92 -17.33 -7.99 -15.20
C ASP A 92 -17.41 -7.86 -13.69
N VAL A 93 -18.55 -7.38 -13.21
CA VAL A 93 -18.81 -7.21 -11.77
C VAL A 93 -20.01 -8.04 -11.34
N LEU A 94 -19.88 -8.70 -10.20
CA LEU A 94 -20.96 -9.43 -9.56
C LEU A 94 -21.71 -8.44 -8.65
N ARG A 95 -22.94 -8.10 -9.05
CA ARG A 95 -23.84 -7.18 -8.35
C ARG A 95 -25.12 -7.92 -7.94
N LYS A 96 -25.37 -8.05 -6.64
CA LYS A 96 -26.54 -8.75 -6.09
C LYS A 96 -26.78 -10.15 -6.72
N GLY A 97 -25.70 -10.91 -6.95
CA GLY A 97 -25.76 -12.24 -7.53
C GLY A 97 -25.81 -12.32 -9.06
N GLN A 98 -25.85 -11.18 -9.77
CA GLN A 98 -25.87 -11.11 -11.22
C GLN A 98 -24.57 -10.50 -11.77
N ILE A 99 -24.11 -11.01 -12.90
CA ILE A 99 -22.96 -10.44 -13.60
C ILE A 99 -23.43 -9.23 -14.42
N VAL A 100 -22.77 -8.09 -14.19
CA VAL A 100 -22.99 -6.87 -14.94
C VAL A 100 -21.72 -6.53 -15.69
N HIS A 101 -21.83 -6.32 -17.00
CA HIS A 101 -20.71 -5.93 -17.85
C HIS A 101 -20.61 -4.40 -17.90
N LEU A 102 -19.50 -3.86 -17.47
CA LEU A 102 -19.20 -2.44 -17.48
C LEU A 102 -18.01 -2.15 -18.39
N LYS A 103 -18.03 -0.98 -19.02
CA LYS A 103 -16.88 -0.44 -19.75
C LYS A 103 -16.35 0.73 -18.97
N VAL A 104 -15.16 0.59 -18.38
CA VAL A 104 -14.61 1.58 -17.47
C VAL A 104 -13.25 2.04 -17.98
N MET A 105 -13.05 3.36 -18.05
CA MET A 105 -11.80 3.96 -18.50
C MET A 105 -11.14 4.68 -17.32
N PRO A 106 -10.00 4.15 -16.81
CA PRO A 106 -9.26 4.79 -15.74
C PRO A 106 -8.75 6.17 -16.16
N GLN A 107 -8.81 7.13 -15.26
CA GLN A 107 -8.19 8.45 -15.47
C GLN A 107 -6.69 8.33 -15.33
N GLY A 108 -5.95 8.98 -16.24
CA GLY A 108 -4.49 9.12 -16.10
C GLY A 108 -4.18 10.15 -14.99
N LYS A 109 -3.43 9.74 -13.98
CA LYS A 109 -2.90 10.62 -12.94
C LYS A 109 -1.37 10.52 -12.94
N ARG A 110 -0.70 11.66 -12.97
CA ARG A 110 0.76 11.70 -12.83
C ARG A 110 1.14 11.55 -11.37
N ASP A 111 2.07 10.65 -11.10
CA ASP A 111 2.70 10.53 -9.80
C ASP A 111 3.81 11.59 -9.63
N ASN A 112 4.44 11.60 -8.46
CA ASN A 112 5.51 12.54 -8.14
C ASN A 112 6.78 12.31 -8.99
N MET A 113 6.91 11.17 -9.67
CA MET A 113 8.01 10.83 -10.57
C MET A 113 7.67 11.13 -12.04
N GLY A 114 6.49 11.72 -12.30
CA GLY A 114 6.03 12.05 -13.65
C GLY A 114 5.44 10.88 -14.43
N GLN A 115 5.35 9.68 -13.83
CA GLN A 115 4.76 8.51 -14.46
C GLN A 115 3.23 8.64 -14.43
N VAL A 116 2.58 8.36 -15.56
CA VAL A 116 1.11 8.37 -15.66
C VAL A 116 0.57 7.00 -15.27
N THR A 117 -0.21 6.94 -14.19
CA THR A 117 -0.88 5.73 -13.72
C THR A 117 -2.39 5.86 -13.85
N GLY A 118 -3.06 4.76 -14.14
CA GLY A 118 -4.53 4.71 -14.20
C GLY A 118 -5.16 4.76 -12.81
N MET A 119 -6.25 5.51 -12.66
CA MET A 119 -7.01 5.62 -11.43
C MET A 119 -8.52 5.55 -11.70
N LEU A 120 -9.25 4.77 -10.92
CA LEU A 120 -10.72 4.63 -11.03
C LEU A 120 -11.47 5.47 -10.00
N GLY A 121 -10.84 5.84 -8.89
CA GLY A 121 -11.51 6.49 -7.76
C GLY A 121 -12.38 5.51 -6.98
N VAL A 122 -11.89 4.29 -6.76
CA VAL A 122 -12.54 3.24 -5.96
C VAL A 122 -11.69 2.89 -4.76
N GLN A 123 -12.34 2.61 -3.63
CA GLN A 123 -11.70 2.07 -2.44
C GLN A 123 -12.12 0.62 -2.25
N ALA A 124 -11.15 -0.23 -1.89
CA ALA A 124 -11.43 -1.61 -1.53
C ALA A 124 -12.23 -1.68 -0.22
N GLN A 125 -13.03 -2.72 -0.10
CA GLN A 125 -13.52 -3.13 1.19
C GLN A 125 -12.34 -3.73 1.98
N THR A 126 -11.60 -2.88 2.65
CA THR A 126 -10.63 -3.32 3.66
C THR A 126 -11.45 -3.76 4.90
N GLY A 127 -12.17 -4.87 4.76
CA GLY A 127 -12.71 -5.58 5.91
C GLY A 127 -11.56 -5.95 6.84
N GLN A 128 -11.86 -6.39 8.05
CA GLN A 128 -10.82 -6.87 8.96
C GLN A 128 -9.91 -7.83 8.19
N VAL A 129 -8.72 -7.35 7.84
CA VAL A 129 -7.70 -8.21 7.24
C VAL A 129 -7.50 -9.32 8.25
N ASN A 130 -7.99 -10.51 7.93
CA ASN A 130 -7.85 -11.66 8.81
C ASN A 130 -6.39 -12.11 8.77
N ILE A 131 -5.58 -11.41 9.55
CA ILE A 131 -4.18 -11.81 9.75
C ILE A 131 -4.24 -13.10 10.56
N PRO A 132 -3.77 -14.23 10.02
CA PRO A 132 -3.71 -15.48 10.78
C PRO A 132 -3.06 -15.26 12.13
N ALA A 133 -3.57 -15.93 13.17
CA ALA A 133 -3.12 -15.71 14.55
C ALA A 133 -1.60 -15.94 14.71
N GLU A 134 -1.02 -16.80 13.90
CA GLU A 134 0.43 -17.09 13.85
C GLU A 134 1.29 -15.88 13.42
N TYR A 135 0.71 -14.89 12.71
CA TYR A 135 1.38 -13.64 12.33
C TYR A 135 1.02 -12.46 13.24
N LYS A 136 0.11 -12.68 14.20
CA LYS A 136 -0.25 -11.66 15.21
C LYS A 136 0.65 -11.80 16.41
N GLN A 137 1.56 -10.87 16.59
CA GLN A 137 2.33 -10.74 17.81
C GLN A 137 1.82 -9.55 18.61
N THR A 138 1.20 -9.81 19.74
CA THR A 138 0.82 -8.76 20.69
C THR A 138 1.98 -8.53 21.64
N ILE A 139 2.63 -7.39 21.49
CA ILE A 139 3.71 -6.98 22.39
C ILE A 139 3.08 -6.11 23.47
N GLN A 140 3.14 -6.56 24.73
CA GLN A 140 2.67 -5.81 25.88
C GLN A 140 3.88 -5.38 26.70
N TYR A 141 3.99 -4.09 26.92
CA TYR A 141 5.01 -3.53 27.80
C TYR A 141 4.36 -3.11 29.12
N ASN A 142 5.06 -3.28 30.21
CA ASN A 142 4.65 -2.61 31.44
C ASN A 142 4.91 -1.08 31.31
N PRO A 143 4.28 -0.23 32.15
CA PRO A 143 4.40 1.21 31.98
C PRO A 143 5.84 1.74 32.04
N ALA A 144 6.71 1.12 32.84
CA ALA A 144 8.11 1.52 32.93
C ALA A 144 8.90 1.13 31.67
N GLU A 145 8.71 -0.08 31.17
CA GLU A 145 9.29 -0.53 29.91
C GLU A 145 8.79 0.30 28.73
N ALA A 146 7.50 0.62 28.71
CA ALA A 146 6.91 1.48 27.67
C ALA A 146 7.57 2.86 27.65
N ALA A 147 7.84 3.45 28.80
CA ALA A 147 8.53 4.74 28.89
C ALA A 147 9.96 4.67 28.35
N VAL A 148 10.72 3.63 28.73
CA VAL A 148 12.08 3.43 28.22
C VAL A 148 12.07 3.23 26.69
N MET A 149 11.19 2.38 26.20
CA MET A 149 11.05 2.12 24.76
C MET A 149 10.62 3.38 23.98
N ALA A 150 9.76 4.21 24.56
CA ALA A 150 9.36 5.48 23.95
C ALA A 150 10.53 6.43 23.78
N VAL A 151 11.36 6.59 24.82
CA VAL A 151 12.58 7.42 24.77
C VAL A 151 13.56 6.88 23.75
N GLU A 152 13.81 5.57 23.76
CA GLU A 152 14.71 4.92 22.79
C GLU A 152 14.22 5.11 21.35
N LYS A 153 12.93 4.84 21.09
CA LYS A 153 12.33 5.03 19.75
C LYS A 153 12.38 6.48 19.29
N THR A 154 12.09 7.41 20.18
CA THR A 154 12.18 8.84 19.88
C THR A 154 13.62 9.22 19.53
N GLY A 155 14.60 8.73 20.27
CA GLY A 155 16.02 8.94 19.98
C GLY A 155 16.43 8.37 18.63
N GLN A 156 16.02 7.15 18.32
CA GLN A 156 16.30 6.49 17.03
C GLN A 156 15.69 7.29 15.85
N ILE A 157 14.42 7.70 15.96
CA ILE A 157 13.73 8.48 14.92
C ILE A 157 14.40 9.85 14.74
N SER A 158 14.73 10.54 15.84
CA SER A 158 15.41 11.83 15.81
C SER A 158 16.80 11.72 15.15
N ALA A 159 17.57 10.70 15.49
CA ALA A 159 18.86 10.43 14.87
C ALA A 159 18.72 10.12 13.36
N MET A 160 17.69 9.37 12.96
CA MET A 160 17.42 9.09 11.56
C MET A 160 17.06 10.35 10.78
N ILE A 161 16.24 11.23 11.35
CA ILE A 161 15.87 12.53 10.75
C ILE A 161 17.12 13.40 10.58
N LEU A 162 17.93 13.57 11.63
CA LEU A 162 19.16 14.35 11.57
C LEU A 162 20.13 13.80 10.53
N ASN A 163 20.30 12.47 10.47
CA ASN A 163 21.14 11.82 9.48
C ASN A 163 20.65 12.06 8.04
N SER A 164 19.34 12.03 7.84
CA SER A 164 18.70 12.34 6.55
C SER A 164 18.95 13.80 6.16
N MET A 165 18.83 14.73 7.11
CA MET A 165 19.15 16.15 6.90
C MET A 165 20.62 16.35 6.51
N VAL A 166 21.56 15.69 7.21
CA VAL A 166 22.99 15.74 6.87
C VAL A 166 23.25 15.20 5.47
N LYS A 167 22.65 14.08 5.10
CA LYS A 167 22.78 13.49 3.76
C LYS A 167 22.23 14.43 2.68
N MET A 168 21.16 15.15 2.98
CA MET A 168 20.55 16.13 2.10
C MET A 168 21.47 17.34 1.87
N VAL A 169 22.03 17.90 2.94
CA VAL A 169 23.00 19.01 2.85
C VAL A 169 24.25 18.59 2.06
N ARG A 170 24.63 17.30 2.15
CA ARG A 170 25.74 16.73 1.37
C ARG A 170 25.37 16.39 -0.08
N GLY A 171 24.13 16.65 -0.51
CA GLY A 171 23.65 16.35 -1.89
C GLY A 171 23.49 14.85 -2.20
N LEU A 172 23.53 13.98 -1.18
CA LEU A 172 23.37 12.54 -1.35
C LEU A 172 21.92 12.10 -1.51
N ILE A 173 20.98 12.95 -1.12
CA ILE A 173 19.53 12.73 -1.24
C ILE A 173 18.93 13.97 -1.88
N GLY A 174 18.18 13.80 -2.98
CA GLY A 174 17.46 14.88 -3.63
C GLY A 174 16.36 15.46 -2.73
N LEU A 175 16.14 16.77 -2.82
CA LEU A 175 15.07 17.49 -2.10
C LEU A 175 13.69 16.99 -2.44
N ASP A 176 13.53 16.37 -3.61
CA ASP A 176 12.27 15.83 -4.13
C ASP A 176 11.75 14.62 -3.31
N ASN A 177 12.63 13.98 -2.52
CA ASN A 177 12.28 12.87 -1.64
C ASN A 177 11.75 13.30 -0.26
N LEU A 178 11.76 14.60 0.02
CA LEU A 178 11.17 15.12 1.24
C LEU A 178 9.69 15.40 1.01
N SER A 179 8.86 14.61 1.65
CA SER A 179 7.48 15.00 1.89
C SER A 179 7.52 16.30 2.67
N GLY A 180 7.28 17.43 1.99
CA GLY A 180 7.40 18.75 2.60
C GLY A 180 6.42 18.93 3.76
N PRO A 181 6.57 19.99 4.57
CA PRO A 181 5.69 20.32 5.70
C PRO A 181 4.19 20.30 5.34
N ILE A 182 3.87 20.64 4.09
CA ILE A 182 2.49 20.59 3.55
C ILE A 182 1.96 19.15 3.49
N THR A 183 2.79 18.19 3.08
CA THR A 183 2.38 16.77 3.04
C THR A 183 2.19 16.23 4.45
N ILE A 184 3.05 16.61 5.40
CA ILE A 184 2.91 16.21 6.81
C ILE A 184 1.61 16.82 7.39
N ALA A 185 1.34 18.10 7.14
CA ALA A 185 0.10 18.74 7.58
C ALA A 185 -1.14 18.10 6.95
N LYS A 186 -1.06 17.70 5.66
CA LYS A 186 -2.14 17.02 4.95
C LYS A 186 -2.41 15.63 5.53
N VAL A 187 -1.37 14.85 5.81
CA VAL A 187 -1.49 13.52 6.42
C VAL A 187 -2.03 13.64 7.85
N ALA A 188 -1.54 14.60 8.64
CA ALA A 188 -2.06 14.85 9.97
C ALA A 188 -3.54 15.25 9.95
N GLY A 189 -3.95 16.13 9.01
CA GLY A 189 -5.34 16.51 8.80
C GLY A 189 -6.22 15.30 8.45
N GLN A 190 -5.79 14.47 7.51
CA GLN A 190 -6.51 13.25 7.13
C GLN A 190 -6.60 12.25 8.30
N SER A 191 -5.55 12.11 9.10
CA SER A 191 -5.57 11.25 10.29
C SER A 191 -6.55 11.77 11.35
N ALA A 192 -6.65 13.09 11.52
CA ALA A 192 -7.62 13.71 12.42
C ALA A 192 -9.07 13.50 11.96
N GLU A 193 -9.33 13.54 10.65
CA GLU A 193 -10.63 13.22 10.06
C GLU A 193 -11.04 11.77 10.25
N MET A 194 -10.09 10.85 10.29
CA MET A 194 -10.32 9.42 10.56
C MET A 194 -10.56 9.10 12.05
N GLY A 195 -10.46 10.10 12.91
CA GLY A 195 -10.70 9.99 14.34
C GLY A 195 -9.44 10.19 15.19
N TRP A 196 -9.66 10.73 16.40
CA TRP A 196 -8.58 11.12 17.30
C TRP A 196 -7.68 9.95 17.74
N GLN A 197 -8.21 8.71 17.74
CA GLN A 197 -7.42 7.51 18.03
C GLN A 197 -6.36 7.24 16.95
N THR A 198 -6.69 7.50 15.68
CA THR A 198 -5.77 7.35 14.53
C THR A 198 -4.74 8.51 14.48
N PHE A 199 -5.13 9.66 15.01
CA PHE A 199 -4.25 10.84 15.07
C PHE A 199 -3.16 10.72 16.14
N ILE A 200 -3.43 10.00 17.24
CA ILE A 200 -2.49 9.84 18.38
C ILE A 200 -1.65 8.57 18.26
N SER A 201 -2.05 7.58 17.44
CA SER A 201 -1.27 6.35 17.22
C SER A 201 -0.18 6.54 16.18
#